data_74cc48ff28f66389fe290b8aad06e56a
#
_entry.id   74cc48ff28f66389fe290b8aad06e56a
#
_cell.length_a   1.000
_cell.length_b   1.000
_cell.length_c   1.000
_cell.angle_alpha   90.00
_cell.angle_beta   90.00
_cell.angle_gamma   90.00
#
_symmetry.space_group_name_H-M   'P 1'
#
loop_
_entity.id
_entity.type
_entity.pdbx_description
1 polymer ?
#
loop_
_entity_poly.entity_id
_entity_poly.type
_entity_poly.pdbx_seq_one_letter_code
_entity_poly.pdbx_strand_id
1 'polypeptide(L)'
;IMIDNISISAQKQDLTMQSKAASYQLETFFTNYVTTVEQIALDGNVRELLDTTKAGDKITENDKYSHVFNELKKTADFDKENIMATWVGDIDANALTQSDGFTSDASFEITQREWYKVTESGKSMLTAPYQDVSTGKEIMSVAAPVYNESGDKVLGVAGVDISLDHINEICSQYKIGNKGYIVLLTEDGTMVYHPTKENELKKLSEANISDDVMNALKSKKGT
;
A
#
# COMPACT_ATOMS: atom_id res chain seq x y z
N ILE A 1 -38.54 13.99 -23.37
CA ILE A 1 -37.66 15.01 -22.70
C ILE A 1 -37.72 14.85 -21.18
N MET A 2 -38.92 14.70 -20.57
CA MET A 2 -39.02 14.55 -19.10
C MET A 2 -38.55 13.17 -18.60
N ILE A 3 -38.80 12.12 -19.35
CA ILE A 3 -38.38 10.75 -19.02
C ILE A 3 -36.85 10.59 -19.12
N ASP A 4 -36.22 11.20 -20.12
CA ASP A 4 -34.77 11.15 -20.32
C ASP A 4 -34.01 11.84 -19.16
N ASN A 5 -34.52 12.99 -18.70
CA ASN A 5 -33.91 13.70 -17.57
C ASN A 5 -34.01 12.94 -16.23
N ILE A 6 -35.14 12.26 -16.00
CA ILE A 6 -35.34 11.42 -14.82
C ILE A 6 -34.38 10.20 -14.87
N SER A 7 -34.23 9.58 -16.03
CA SER A 7 -33.34 8.46 -16.24
C SER A 7 -31.85 8.83 -16.01
N ILE A 8 -31.40 9.97 -16.55
CA ILE A 8 -30.04 10.48 -16.35
C ILE A 8 -29.78 10.82 -14.88
N SER A 9 -30.76 11.46 -14.20
CA SER A 9 -30.63 11.78 -12.78
C SER A 9 -30.52 10.53 -11.90
N ALA A 10 -31.33 9.51 -12.17
CA ALA A 10 -31.29 8.23 -11.46
C ALA A 10 -29.96 7.49 -11.69
N GLN A 11 -29.45 7.49 -12.93
CA GLN A 11 -28.15 6.89 -13.25
C GLN A 11 -27.00 7.61 -12.56
N LYS A 12 -26.98 8.95 -12.53
CA LYS A 12 -25.97 9.73 -11.79
C LYS A 12 -25.99 9.42 -10.30
N GLN A 13 -27.18 9.28 -9.71
CA GLN A 13 -27.32 8.96 -8.30
C GLN A 13 -26.80 7.56 -7.99
N ASP A 14 -27.11 6.56 -8.83
CA ASP A 14 -26.61 5.20 -8.69
C ASP A 14 -25.07 5.14 -8.80
N LEU A 15 -24.50 5.81 -9.80
CA LEU A 15 -23.05 5.97 -9.97
C LEU A 15 -22.38 6.55 -8.73
N THR A 16 -22.96 7.61 -8.17
CA THR A 16 -22.42 8.26 -6.98
C THR A 16 -22.48 7.35 -5.77
N MET A 17 -23.58 6.60 -5.60
CA MET A 17 -23.71 5.66 -4.48
C MET A 17 -22.72 4.50 -4.59
N GLN A 18 -22.57 3.90 -5.75
CA GLN A 18 -21.63 2.80 -5.97
C GLN A 18 -20.18 3.24 -5.80
N SER A 19 -19.81 4.41 -6.34
CA SER A 19 -18.48 4.99 -6.16
C SER A 19 -18.16 5.24 -4.68
N LYS A 20 -19.10 5.80 -3.91
CA LYS A 20 -18.93 6.00 -2.47
C LYS A 20 -18.81 4.68 -1.71
N ALA A 21 -19.60 3.68 -2.06
CA ALA A 21 -19.55 2.37 -1.42
C ALA A 21 -18.19 1.69 -1.67
N ALA A 22 -17.68 1.74 -2.90
CA ALA A 22 -16.35 1.23 -3.24
C ALA A 22 -15.25 1.98 -2.49
N SER A 23 -15.32 3.31 -2.48
CA SER A 23 -14.36 4.17 -1.75
C SER A 23 -14.34 3.83 -0.26
N TYR A 24 -15.49 3.72 0.37
CA TYR A 24 -15.61 3.37 1.79
C TYR A 24 -15.04 1.97 2.10
N GLN A 25 -15.31 1.00 1.24
CA GLN A 25 -14.78 -0.36 1.40
C GLN A 25 -13.26 -0.40 1.26
N LEU A 26 -12.69 0.29 0.27
CA LEU A 26 -11.25 0.42 0.07
C LEU A 26 -10.60 1.20 1.22
N GLU A 27 -11.21 2.29 1.67
CA GLU A 27 -10.72 3.06 2.82
C GLU A 27 -10.65 2.20 4.08
N THR A 28 -11.70 1.43 4.35
CA THR A 28 -11.74 0.50 5.49
C THR A 28 -10.66 -0.57 5.36
N PHE A 29 -10.49 -1.14 4.17
CA PHE A 29 -9.46 -2.13 3.87
C PHE A 29 -8.08 -1.57 4.18
N PHE A 30 -7.69 -0.44 3.61
CA PHE A 30 -6.38 0.16 3.83
C PHE A 30 -6.16 0.63 5.27
N THR A 31 -7.18 1.17 5.93
CA THR A 31 -7.09 1.62 7.34
C THR A 31 -6.70 0.49 8.28
N ASN A 32 -7.16 -0.72 8.03
CA ASN A 32 -6.77 -1.89 8.82
C ASN A 32 -5.25 -2.14 8.76
N TYR A 33 -4.66 -2.01 7.56
CA TYR A 33 -3.20 -2.22 7.42
C TYR A 33 -2.38 -1.02 7.88
N VAL A 34 -2.91 0.20 7.78
CA VAL A 34 -2.29 1.37 8.43
C VAL A 34 -2.20 1.14 9.94
N THR A 35 -3.29 0.70 10.57
CA THR A 35 -3.27 0.38 12.01
C THR A 35 -2.28 -0.74 12.32
N THR A 36 -2.25 -1.79 11.51
CA THR A 36 -1.33 -2.92 11.70
C THR A 36 0.14 -2.48 11.61
N VAL A 37 0.50 -1.71 10.59
CA VAL A 37 1.88 -1.26 10.42
C VAL A 37 2.31 -0.27 11.49
N GLU A 38 1.42 0.60 11.96
CA GLU A 38 1.67 1.50 13.06
C GLU A 38 1.90 0.74 14.38
N GLN A 39 1.18 -0.35 14.62
CA GLN A 39 1.43 -1.23 15.77
C GLN A 39 2.82 -1.88 15.70
N ILE A 40 3.23 -2.37 14.52
CA ILE A 40 4.60 -2.89 14.31
C ILE A 40 5.64 -1.78 14.58
N ALA A 41 5.41 -0.59 14.04
CA ALA A 41 6.33 0.54 14.20
C ALA A 41 6.46 1.04 15.66
N LEU A 42 5.42 0.86 16.46
CA LEU A 42 5.39 1.24 17.88
C LEU A 42 5.92 0.13 18.83
N ASP A 43 6.14 -1.08 18.31
CA ASP A 43 6.64 -2.19 19.13
C ASP A 43 8.04 -1.92 19.67
N GLY A 44 8.20 -2.09 21.00
CA GLY A 44 9.45 -1.81 21.69
C GLY A 44 10.62 -2.71 21.25
N ASN A 45 10.35 -3.97 20.86
CA ASN A 45 11.39 -4.88 20.38
C ASN A 45 11.80 -4.56 18.94
N VAL A 46 10.86 -4.10 18.10
CA VAL A 46 11.18 -3.57 16.77
C VAL A 46 12.09 -2.35 16.92
N ARG A 47 11.73 -1.42 17.78
CA ARG A 47 12.56 -0.23 18.04
C ARG A 47 13.94 -0.62 18.52
N GLU A 48 14.05 -1.51 19.51
CA GLU A 48 15.32 -1.95 20.08
C GLU A 48 16.17 -2.71 19.04
N LEU A 49 15.55 -3.56 18.20
CA LEU A 49 16.23 -4.22 17.10
C LEU A 49 16.90 -3.19 16.18
N LEU A 50 16.14 -2.19 15.72
CA LEU A 50 16.64 -1.19 14.77
C LEU A 50 17.61 -0.18 15.42
N ASP A 51 17.45 0.12 16.71
CA ASP A 51 18.36 1.04 17.41
C ASP A 51 19.70 0.41 17.75
N THR A 52 19.77 -0.90 17.93
CA THR A 52 20.98 -1.62 18.33
C THR A 52 21.73 -2.29 17.18
N THR A 53 21.09 -2.52 16.04
CA THR A 53 21.76 -3.01 14.83
C THR A 53 22.49 -1.84 14.14
N LYS A 54 23.80 -2.00 13.86
CA LYS A 54 24.63 -0.92 13.30
C LYS A 54 25.13 -1.26 11.91
N ALA A 55 25.68 -0.26 11.23
CA ALA A 55 26.30 -0.45 9.93
C ALA A 55 27.35 -1.57 9.97
N GLY A 56 27.15 -2.57 9.11
CA GLY A 56 28.00 -3.76 9.03
C GLY A 56 27.55 -4.95 9.89
N ASP A 57 26.59 -4.75 10.80
CA ASP A 57 25.99 -5.85 11.55
C ASP A 57 25.00 -6.63 10.67
N LYS A 58 24.83 -7.90 11.00
CA LYS A 58 23.73 -8.69 10.43
C LYS A 58 22.52 -8.62 11.35
N ILE A 59 21.42 -8.07 10.86
CA ILE A 59 20.17 -7.94 11.61
C ILE A 59 19.71 -9.27 12.23
N THR A 60 20.01 -10.40 11.57
CA THR A 60 19.68 -11.76 12.04
C THR A 60 20.50 -12.23 13.26
N GLU A 61 21.61 -11.59 13.57
CA GLU A 61 22.47 -11.90 14.71
C GLU A 61 22.12 -11.04 15.95
N ASN A 62 21.19 -10.10 15.83
CA ASN A 62 20.72 -9.27 16.93
C ASN A 62 19.85 -10.09 17.90
N ASP A 63 20.01 -9.88 19.20
CA ASP A 63 19.28 -10.62 20.26
C ASP A 63 17.75 -10.48 20.15
N LYS A 64 17.26 -9.39 19.59
CA LYS A 64 15.82 -9.13 19.39
C LYS A 64 15.26 -9.76 18.12
N TYR A 65 16.11 -10.16 17.18
CA TYR A 65 15.70 -10.65 15.89
C TYR A 65 14.65 -11.76 15.93
N SER A 66 14.94 -12.82 16.70
CA SER A 66 14.04 -13.97 16.79
C SER A 66 12.64 -13.61 17.29
N HIS A 67 12.57 -12.67 18.24
CA HIS A 67 11.29 -12.19 18.77
C HIS A 67 10.53 -11.39 17.70
N VAL A 68 11.17 -10.39 17.10
CA VAL A 68 10.58 -9.54 16.07
C VAL A 68 10.14 -10.37 14.86
N PHE A 69 10.98 -11.28 14.38
CA PHE A 69 10.64 -12.19 13.29
C PHE A 69 9.37 -13.00 13.57
N ASN A 70 9.25 -13.56 14.78
CA ASN A 70 8.07 -14.34 15.15
C ASN A 70 6.80 -13.48 15.23
N GLU A 71 6.88 -12.25 15.70
CA GLU A 71 5.73 -11.33 15.73
C GLU A 71 5.34 -10.88 14.31
N LEU A 72 6.30 -10.55 13.46
CA LEU A 72 6.05 -10.28 12.04
C LEU A 72 5.32 -11.47 11.39
N LYS A 73 5.83 -12.68 11.62
CA LYS A 73 5.22 -13.90 11.06
C LYS A 73 3.78 -14.11 11.56
N LYS A 74 3.51 -13.94 12.84
CA LYS A 74 2.15 -14.06 13.40
C LYS A 74 1.20 -13.01 12.79
N THR A 75 1.68 -11.79 12.62
CA THR A 75 0.92 -10.71 12.00
C THR A 75 0.56 -11.05 10.54
N ALA A 76 1.51 -11.54 9.75
CA ALA A 76 1.25 -11.99 8.39
C ALA A 76 0.31 -13.20 8.35
N ASP A 77 0.50 -14.17 9.26
CA ASP A 77 -0.32 -15.38 9.36
C ASP A 77 -1.78 -15.10 9.76
N PHE A 78 -2.05 -13.94 10.38
CA PHE A 78 -3.40 -13.55 10.78
C PHE A 78 -4.32 -13.27 9.57
N ASP A 79 -3.78 -12.74 8.49
CA ASP A 79 -4.52 -12.43 7.27
C ASP A 79 -3.75 -12.88 6.01
N LYS A 80 -3.54 -14.19 5.88
CA LYS A 80 -2.76 -14.80 4.80
C LYS A 80 -3.33 -14.59 3.40
N GLU A 81 -4.59 -14.22 3.29
CA GLU A 81 -5.24 -13.98 2.00
C GLU A 81 -4.80 -12.65 1.42
N ASN A 82 -4.57 -11.66 2.27
CA ASN A 82 -4.29 -10.29 1.85
C ASN A 82 -2.86 -9.84 2.14
N ILE A 83 -2.27 -10.30 3.25
CA ILE A 83 -0.89 -9.94 3.61
C ILE A 83 0.08 -10.89 2.93
N MET A 84 0.90 -10.35 2.04
CA MET A 84 1.98 -11.08 1.37
C MET A 84 3.20 -11.23 2.27
N ALA A 85 3.55 -10.16 2.98
CA ALA A 85 4.61 -10.13 3.98
C ALA A 85 4.40 -8.97 4.97
N THR A 86 4.94 -9.12 6.16
CA THR A 86 5.22 -8.01 7.07
C THR A 86 6.73 -7.92 7.27
N TRP A 87 7.27 -6.71 7.41
CA TRP A 87 8.70 -6.52 7.42
C TRP A 87 9.12 -5.28 8.21
N VAL A 88 10.41 -5.25 8.55
CA VAL A 88 11.09 -4.08 9.08
C VAL A 88 12.39 -3.86 8.33
N GLY A 89 12.68 -2.60 8.04
CA GLY A 89 13.90 -2.15 7.39
C GLY A 89 14.69 -1.23 8.30
N ASP A 90 15.97 -1.52 8.47
CA ASP A 90 16.91 -0.78 9.29
C ASP A 90 17.76 0.16 8.44
N ILE A 91 17.70 1.47 8.75
CA ILE A 91 18.42 2.49 7.97
C ILE A 91 19.93 2.42 8.23
N ASP A 92 20.34 2.27 9.50
CA ASP A 92 21.75 2.28 9.88
C ASP A 92 22.49 1.03 9.35
N ALA A 93 21.86 -0.14 9.44
CA ALA A 93 22.41 -1.39 8.93
C ALA A 93 22.20 -1.60 7.43
N ASN A 94 21.36 -0.77 6.77
CA ASN A 94 20.90 -0.99 5.39
C ASN A 94 20.36 -2.40 5.16
N ALA A 95 19.55 -2.88 6.08
CA ALA A 95 19.06 -4.26 6.13
C ALA A 95 17.53 -4.30 6.24
N LEU A 96 16.92 -5.31 5.62
CA LEU A 96 15.49 -5.58 5.71
C LEU A 96 15.29 -7.05 6.08
N THR A 97 14.32 -7.31 6.95
CA THR A 97 13.86 -8.68 7.26
C THR A 97 12.35 -8.78 7.14
N GLN A 98 11.88 -9.91 6.62
CA GLN A 98 10.47 -10.20 6.33
C GLN A 98 9.97 -11.43 7.07
N SER A 99 8.66 -11.50 7.23
CA SER A 99 7.94 -12.60 7.89
C SER A 99 8.05 -13.96 7.19
N ASP A 100 8.41 -13.99 5.91
CA ASP A 100 8.65 -15.20 5.12
C ASP A 100 10.08 -15.77 5.26
N GLY A 101 10.94 -15.05 5.99
CA GLY A 101 12.35 -15.40 6.21
C GLY A 101 13.31 -14.73 5.24
N PHE A 102 12.82 -13.92 4.30
CA PHE A 102 13.70 -13.11 3.47
C PHE A 102 14.47 -12.12 4.34
N THR A 103 15.76 -11.99 4.06
CA THR A 103 16.63 -10.95 4.62
C THR A 103 17.46 -10.39 3.48
N SER A 104 17.51 -9.08 3.39
CA SER A 104 18.24 -8.41 2.33
C SER A 104 19.74 -8.65 2.43
N ASP A 105 20.40 -8.67 1.29
CA ASP A 105 21.87 -8.67 1.19
C ASP A 105 22.42 -7.23 1.10
N ALA A 106 23.75 -7.12 1.03
CA ALA A 106 24.44 -5.82 0.99
C ALA A 106 24.15 -4.97 -0.26
N SER A 107 23.57 -5.56 -1.32
CA SER A 107 23.18 -4.84 -2.54
C SER A 107 21.81 -4.18 -2.43
N PHE A 108 21.07 -4.46 -1.37
CA PHE A 108 19.76 -3.90 -1.12
C PHE A 108 19.90 -2.45 -0.62
N GLU A 109 19.56 -1.50 -1.47
CA GLU A 109 19.61 -0.09 -1.09
C GLU A 109 18.25 0.36 -0.54
N ILE A 110 18.13 0.40 0.78
CA ILE A 110 16.90 0.73 1.48
C ILE A 110 16.36 2.12 1.12
N THR A 111 17.27 3.08 0.91
CA THR A 111 16.94 4.48 0.57
C THR A 111 16.36 4.65 -0.83
N GLN A 112 16.50 3.64 -1.70
CA GLN A 112 15.97 3.65 -3.06
C GLN A 112 14.58 3.01 -3.17
N ARG A 113 14.01 2.56 -2.05
CA ARG A 113 12.71 1.88 -2.05
C ARG A 113 11.56 2.87 -2.04
N GLU A 114 10.48 2.55 -2.76
CA GLU A 114 9.29 3.41 -2.86
C GLU A 114 8.70 3.78 -1.48
N TRP A 115 8.73 2.85 -0.54
CA TRP A 115 8.26 3.04 0.82
C TRP A 115 9.20 3.87 1.71
N TYR A 116 10.46 4.10 1.30
CA TYR A 116 11.41 4.91 2.09
C TYR A 116 10.94 6.36 2.26
N LYS A 117 10.13 6.87 1.34
CA LYS A 117 9.54 8.22 1.40
C LYS A 117 8.75 8.48 2.70
N VAL A 118 8.33 7.42 3.39
CA VAL A 118 7.65 7.52 4.69
C VAL A 118 8.51 8.20 5.75
N THR A 119 9.83 8.07 5.66
CA THR A 119 10.79 8.70 6.58
C THR A 119 10.82 10.22 6.46
N GLU A 120 10.51 10.75 5.27
CA GLU A 120 10.44 12.19 5.01
C GLU A 120 9.09 12.77 5.43
N SER A 121 8.00 12.04 5.21
CA SER A 121 6.65 12.48 5.57
C SER A 121 6.39 12.41 7.08
N GLY A 122 7.06 11.49 7.77
CA GLY A 122 6.83 11.20 9.19
C GLY A 122 5.45 10.61 9.50
N LYS A 123 4.70 10.20 8.48
CA LYS A 123 3.34 9.62 8.59
C LYS A 123 3.27 8.34 7.80
N SER A 124 2.46 7.40 8.27
CA SER A 124 2.14 6.17 7.52
C SER A 124 1.66 6.49 6.10
N MET A 125 2.10 5.71 5.13
CA MET A 125 1.76 5.91 3.73
C MET A 125 1.45 4.57 3.04
N LEU A 126 0.65 4.67 1.98
CA LEU A 126 0.44 3.60 1.01
C LEU A 126 1.30 3.89 -0.23
N THR A 127 2.08 2.93 -0.70
CA THR A 127 2.86 3.09 -1.92
C THR A 127 1.98 2.99 -3.17
N ALA A 128 2.47 3.49 -4.31
CA ALA A 128 1.98 3.00 -5.60
C ALA A 128 2.28 1.49 -5.73
N PRO A 129 1.58 0.75 -6.60
CA PRO A 129 1.94 -0.62 -6.91
C PRO A 129 3.37 -0.72 -7.47
N TYR A 130 4.10 -1.74 -7.04
CA TYR A 130 5.45 -2.01 -7.53
C TYR A 130 5.75 -3.51 -7.50
N GLN A 131 6.83 -3.91 -8.17
CA GLN A 131 7.27 -5.30 -8.18
C GLN A 131 8.11 -5.59 -6.94
N ASP A 132 7.65 -6.54 -6.12
CA ASP A 132 8.39 -7.02 -4.95
C ASP A 132 9.69 -7.74 -5.36
N VAL A 133 10.78 -7.36 -4.73
CA VAL A 133 12.11 -7.93 -5.05
C VAL A 133 12.29 -9.37 -4.60
N SER A 134 11.56 -9.80 -3.58
CA SER A 134 11.67 -11.17 -3.04
C SER A 134 10.89 -12.18 -3.86
N THR A 135 9.69 -11.82 -4.32
CA THR A 135 8.75 -12.73 -5.00
C THR A 135 8.55 -12.42 -6.48
N GLY A 136 8.90 -11.21 -6.94
CA GLY A 136 8.61 -10.73 -8.28
C GLY A 136 7.13 -10.43 -8.53
N LYS A 137 6.27 -10.50 -7.54
CA LYS A 137 4.85 -10.19 -7.63
C LYS A 137 4.59 -8.70 -7.55
N GLU A 138 3.48 -8.26 -8.12
CA GLU A 138 2.98 -6.90 -7.98
C GLU A 138 2.27 -6.75 -6.63
N ILE A 139 2.72 -5.80 -5.83
CA ILE A 139 2.23 -5.51 -4.49
C ILE A 139 2.07 -4.02 -4.27
N MET A 140 1.36 -3.66 -3.22
CA MET A 140 1.41 -2.35 -2.58
C MET A 140 1.88 -2.52 -1.14
N SER A 141 2.65 -1.57 -0.62
CA SER A 141 3.03 -1.58 0.79
C SER A 141 2.35 -0.46 1.56
N VAL A 142 1.87 -0.80 2.74
CA VAL A 142 1.60 0.20 3.78
C VAL A 142 2.82 0.28 4.66
N ALA A 143 3.39 1.46 4.81
CA ALA A 143 4.63 1.68 5.53
C ALA A 143 4.47 2.74 6.62
N ALA A 144 5.18 2.57 7.73
CA ALA A 144 5.25 3.52 8.84
C ALA A 144 6.69 3.74 9.28
N PRO A 145 7.09 4.98 9.65
CA PRO A 145 8.42 5.23 10.18
C PRO A 145 8.53 4.67 11.61
N VAL A 146 9.65 4.05 11.92
CA VAL A 146 10.01 3.60 13.26
C VAL A 146 10.93 4.63 13.90
N TYR A 147 10.49 5.23 14.99
CA TYR A 147 11.26 6.23 15.72
C TYR A 147 12.01 5.63 16.92
N ASN A 148 13.10 6.28 17.31
CA ASN A 148 13.77 6.01 18.57
C ASN A 148 12.86 6.35 19.77
N GLU A 149 13.31 6.05 20.99
CA GLU A 149 12.54 6.25 22.24
C GLU A 149 12.14 7.73 22.45
N SER A 150 13.00 8.69 22.09
CA SER A 150 12.72 10.12 22.21
C SER A 150 11.82 10.66 21.08
N GLY A 151 11.63 9.92 19.99
CA GLY A 151 10.80 10.33 18.85
C GLY A 151 11.44 11.37 17.92
N ASP A 152 12.74 11.62 18.06
CA ASP A 152 13.46 12.65 17.29
C ASP A 152 14.34 12.09 16.17
N LYS A 153 14.55 10.76 16.12
CA LYS A 153 15.30 10.08 15.05
C LYS A 153 14.47 8.94 14.46
N VAL A 154 14.39 8.87 13.14
CA VAL A 154 13.89 7.70 12.44
C VAL A 154 15.00 6.64 12.39
N LEU A 155 14.71 5.46 12.93
CA LEU A 155 15.62 4.30 12.93
C LEU A 155 15.43 3.44 11.69
N GLY A 156 14.20 3.36 11.20
CA GLY A 156 13.85 2.49 10.10
C GLY A 156 12.40 2.63 9.68
N VAL A 157 11.92 1.62 8.99
CA VAL A 157 10.56 1.55 8.43
C VAL A 157 9.96 0.19 8.76
N ALA A 158 8.73 0.18 9.25
CA ALA A 158 7.88 -1.01 9.31
C ALA A 158 6.97 -1.05 8.08
N GLY A 159 6.67 -2.25 7.56
CA GLY A 159 5.80 -2.38 6.40
C GLY A 159 4.94 -3.63 6.40
N VAL A 160 3.83 -3.53 5.68
CA VAL A 160 2.90 -4.60 5.36
C VAL A 160 2.71 -4.60 3.85
N ASP A 161 3.08 -5.68 3.19
CA ASP A 161 2.87 -5.85 1.76
C ASP A 161 1.51 -6.50 1.50
N ILE A 162 0.73 -5.89 0.64
CA ILE A 162 -0.66 -6.25 0.36
C ILE A 162 -0.78 -6.77 -1.06
N SER A 163 -1.50 -7.87 -1.23
CA SER A 163 -1.87 -8.40 -2.54
C SER A 163 -2.82 -7.45 -3.28
N LEU A 164 -2.57 -7.23 -4.57
CA LEU A 164 -3.50 -6.50 -5.43
C LEU A 164 -4.77 -7.30 -5.75
N ASP A 165 -4.76 -8.62 -5.56
CA ASP A 165 -5.88 -9.49 -5.92
C ASP A 165 -7.16 -9.11 -5.16
N HIS A 166 -7.06 -8.83 -3.87
CA HIS A 166 -8.22 -8.42 -3.07
C HIS A 166 -8.74 -7.02 -3.43
N ILE A 167 -7.84 -6.09 -3.76
CA ILE A 167 -8.21 -4.76 -4.28
C ILE A 167 -8.99 -4.92 -5.58
N ASN A 168 -8.49 -5.78 -6.47
CA ASN A 168 -9.14 -6.12 -7.72
C ASN A 168 -10.52 -6.76 -7.51
N GLU A 169 -10.64 -7.65 -6.51
CA GLU A 169 -11.90 -8.26 -6.13
C GLU A 169 -12.91 -7.21 -5.66
N ILE A 170 -12.53 -6.33 -4.74
CA ILE A 170 -13.38 -5.23 -4.26
C ILE A 170 -13.85 -4.39 -5.45
N CYS A 171 -12.94 -3.91 -6.28
CA CYS A 171 -13.28 -3.02 -7.39
C CYS A 171 -14.17 -3.71 -8.44
N SER A 172 -13.95 -5.00 -8.71
CA SER A 172 -14.69 -5.78 -9.72
C SER A 172 -16.16 -6.04 -9.35
N GLN A 173 -16.51 -5.95 -8.07
CA GLN A 173 -17.88 -6.11 -7.59
C GLN A 173 -18.80 -4.95 -8.00
N TYR A 174 -18.21 -3.78 -8.26
CA TYR A 174 -18.95 -2.57 -8.59
C TYR A 174 -19.13 -2.43 -10.11
N LYS A 175 -20.33 -2.78 -10.58
CA LYS A 175 -20.73 -2.65 -11.99
C LYS A 175 -21.68 -1.49 -12.16
N ILE A 176 -21.34 -0.58 -13.05
CA ILE A 176 -22.09 0.63 -13.32
C ILE A 176 -22.93 0.41 -14.60
N GLY A 177 -24.22 0.11 -14.43
CA GLY A 177 -25.09 -0.25 -15.55
C GLY A 177 -24.54 -1.43 -16.36
N ASN A 178 -24.73 -1.42 -17.67
CA ASN A 178 -24.32 -2.54 -18.53
C ASN A 178 -22.87 -2.44 -19.04
N LYS A 179 -22.24 -1.25 -18.98
CA LYS A 179 -20.92 -0.99 -19.60
C LYS A 179 -19.97 -0.17 -18.74
N GLY A 180 -20.45 0.39 -17.61
CA GLY A 180 -19.61 1.19 -16.74
C GLY A 180 -18.80 0.34 -15.78
N TYR A 181 -17.70 0.87 -15.32
CA TYR A 181 -16.76 0.22 -14.38
C TYR A 181 -16.08 1.25 -13.49
N ILE A 182 -15.42 0.76 -12.44
CA ILE A 182 -14.59 1.56 -11.56
C ILE A 182 -13.13 1.45 -12.01
N VAL A 183 -12.39 2.52 -11.83
CA VAL A 183 -10.92 2.55 -11.94
C VAL A 183 -10.39 3.09 -10.62
N LEU A 184 -9.41 2.42 -10.04
CA LEU A 184 -8.69 2.90 -8.87
C LEU A 184 -7.37 3.51 -9.31
N LEU A 185 -7.12 4.75 -8.90
CA LEU A 185 -5.92 5.50 -9.25
C LEU A 185 -5.14 5.91 -7.99
N THR A 186 -3.83 5.93 -8.10
CA THR A 186 -2.99 6.67 -7.16
C THR A 186 -3.13 8.17 -7.40
N GLU A 187 -2.64 9.00 -6.48
CA GLU A 187 -2.68 10.46 -6.60
C GLU A 187 -1.93 10.96 -7.86
N ASP A 188 -0.86 10.28 -8.26
CA ASP A 188 -0.07 10.61 -9.45
C ASP A 188 -0.66 10.07 -10.76
N GLY A 189 -1.84 9.42 -10.70
CA GLY A 189 -2.58 8.91 -11.85
C GLY A 189 -2.13 7.55 -12.34
N THR A 190 -1.41 6.77 -11.54
CA THR A 190 -1.13 5.36 -11.86
C THR A 190 -2.37 4.51 -11.60
N MET A 191 -2.75 3.66 -12.53
CA MET A 191 -3.90 2.77 -12.39
C MET A 191 -3.54 1.59 -11.50
N VAL A 192 -4.13 1.54 -10.30
CA VAL A 192 -4.02 0.40 -9.36
C VAL A 192 -4.95 -0.72 -9.79
N TYR A 193 -6.15 -0.36 -10.24
CA TYR A 193 -7.14 -1.28 -10.79
C TYR A 193 -7.77 -0.74 -12.07
N HIS A 194 -7.87 -1.61 -13.05
CA HIS A 194 -8.67 -1.41 -14.27
C HIS A 194 -9.27 -2.75 -14.71
N PRO A 195 -10.52 -2.82 -15.18
CA PRO A 195 -11.15 -4.07 -15.62
C PRO A 195 -10.43 -4.75 -16.81
N THR A 196 -9.64 -3.96 -17.54
CA THR A 196 -8.72 -4.46 -18.59
C THR A 196 -7.31 -4.48 -17.99
N LYS A 197 -6.81 -5.67 -17.65
CA LYS A 197 -5.58 -5.86 -16.88
C LYS A 197 -4.34 -5.21 -17.54
N GLU A 198 -4.30 -5.12 -18.84
CA GLU A 198 -3.21 -4.47 -19.58
C GLU A 198 -3.07 -2.97 -19.31
N ASN A 199 -4.08 -2.35 -18.67
CA ASN A 199 -4.05 -0.95 -18.27
C ASN A 199 -3.57 -0.76 -16.83
N GLU A 200 -3.54 -1.80 -16.00
CA GLU A 200 -2.99 -1.73 -14.65
C GLU A 200 -1.52 -1.33 -14.69
N LEU A 201 -1.08 -0.60 -13.69
CA LEU A 201 0.26 -0.03 -13.51
C LEU A 201 0.67 1.04 -14.55
N LYS A 202 -0.16 1.31 -15.54
CA LYS A 202 0.06 2.42 -16.48
C LYS A 202 -0.45 3.73 -15.89
N LYS A 203 0.12 4.81 -16.38
CA LYS A 203 -0.42 6.14 -16.12
C LYS A 203 -1.74 6.33 -16.88
N LEU A 204 -2.67 7.02 -16.25
CA LEU A 204 -3.94 7.38 -16.89
C LEU A 204 -3.74 8.12 -18.23
N SER A 205 -2.67 8.90 -18.37
CA SER A 205 -2.30 9.59 -19.60
C SER A 205 -1.89 8.67 -20.74
N GLU A 206 -1.56 7.43 -20.46
CA GLU A 206 -1.18 6.40 -21.44
C GLU A 206 -2.38 5.55 -21.89
N ALA A 207 -3.49 5.66 -21.15
CA ALA A 207 -4.74 5.00 -21.52
C ALA A 207 -5.52 5.84 -22.53
N ASN A 208 -6.23 5.18 -23.44
CA ASN A 208 -7.10 5.84 -24.42
C ASN A 208 -8.41 6.33 -23.75
N ILE A 209 -8.31 7.38 -22.95
CA ILE A 209 -9.40 7.95 -22.16
C ILE A 209 -9.82 9.28 -22.77
N SER A 210 -11.12 9.55 -22.76
CA SER A 210 -11.66 10.79 -23.33
C SER A 210 -11.15 12.04 -22.57
N ASP A 211 -10.97 13.14 -23.28
CA ASP A 211 -10.54 14.42 -22.70
C ASP A 211 -11.45 14.90 -21.57
N ASP A 212 -12.74 14.63 -21.65
CA ASP A 212 -13.72 14.99 -20.61
C ASP A 212 -13.40 14.30 -19.26
N VAL A 213 -13.09 13.01 -19.29
CA VAL A 213 -12.72 12.26 -18.10
C VAL A 213 -11.37 12.75 -17.55
N MET A 214 -10.38 12.98 -18.43
CA MET A 214 -9.09 13.53 -18.05
C MET A 214 -9.21 14.90 -17.38
N ASN A 215 -10.06 15.78 -17.92
CA ASN A 215 -10.30 17.11 -17.37
C ASN A 215 -11.04 17.05 -16.02
N ALA A 216 -12.01 16.15 -15.88
CA ALA A 216 -12.72 15.94 -14.62
C ALA A 216 -11.76 15.47 -13.51
N LEU A 217 -10.88 14.54 -13.80
CA LEU A 217 -9.86 14.04 -12.85
C LEU A 217 -8.86 15.12 -12.45
N LYS A 218 -8.34 15.89 -13.42
CA LYS A 218 -7.44 17.03 -13.17
C LYS A 218 -8.07 18.11 -12.31
N SER A 219 -9.37 18.33 -12.45
CA SER A 219 -10.10 19.35 -11.67
C SER A 219 -10.34 18.94 -10.22
N LYS A 220 -10.09 17.67 -9.83
CA LYS A 220 -10.42 17.07 -8.53
C LYS A 220 -11.90 17.33 -8.10
N LYS A 221 -12.74 17.65 -9.04
CA LYS A 221 -14.17 17.82 -8.80
C LYS A 221 -14.83 16.48 -9.06
N GLY A 222 -15.33 15.86 -7.99
CA GLY A 222 -16.27 14.77 -8.13
C GLY A 222 -17.47 15.21 -8.98
N THR A 223 -17.83 14.42 -9.96
CA THR A 223 -19.06 14.65 -10.76
C THR A 223 -20.27 14.12 -10.02
#